data_d4e5a83b3dfedc22baddde73e1991bc0
#
_entry.id   d4e5a83b3dfedc22baddde73e1991bc0
#
_cell.length_a   1.000
_cell.length_b   1.000
_cell.length_c   1.000
_cell.angle_alpha   90.00
_cell.angle_beta   90.00
_cell.angle_gamma   90.00
#
_symmetry.space_group_name_H-M   'P 1'
#
loop_
_entity.id
_entity.type
_entity.pdbx_description
1 polymer ?
#
loop_
_entity_poly.entity_id
_entity_poly.type
_entity_poly.pdbx_seq_one_letter_code
_entity_poly.pdbx_strand_id
1 'polypeptide(L)'
;LIMTDREKFETICDLTTNTVGLQQGSLAYKKRKQELVHSRMIASVIAIKNIGIHPDTIADVIKKDRTSILYYYKMHKHNYSSIKKYRDIFNKVYAAFDKSESIKFVFNDRHELCKFLIGAGVKISTKPDVKLKIKSGKAEYELPTTYLQIDNNTEIIKKALKEYDYSEEIITL
;
A
#
# COMPACT_ATOMS: atom_id res chain seq x y z
N LEU A 1 -6.73 -5.72 12.37
CA LEU A 1 -7.61 -5.40 11.23
C LEU A 1 -6.77 -4.89 10.07
N ILE A 2 -6.92 -5.54 8.93
CA ILE A 2 -6.27 -5.14 7.68
C ILE A 2 -7.10 -4.01 7.08
N MET A 3 -6.47 -2.93 6.63
CA MET A 3 -7.15 -1.86 5.92
C MET A 3 -7.84 -2.37 4.65
N THR A 4 -9.07 -1.96 4.45
CA THR A 4 -9.80 -2.21 3.20
C THR A 4 -9.20 -1.40 2.05
N ASP A 5 -9.46 -1.78 0.81
CA ASP A 5 -9.02 -1.01 -0.36
C ASP A 5 -9.58 0.42 -0.37
N ARG A 6 -10.78 0.60 0.19
CA ARG A 6 -11.37 1.92 0.39
C ARG A 6 -10.53 2.78 1.33
N GLU A 7 -10.18 2.27 2.51
CA GLU A 7 -9.35 2.98 3.49
C GLU A 7 -7.95 3.28 2.97
N LYS A 8 -7.37 2.34 2.22
CA LYS A 8 -6.09 2.55 1.52
C LYS A 8 -6.17 3.74 0.57
N PHE A 9 -7.22 3.79 -0.25
CA PHE A 9 -7.38 4.87 -1.20
C PHE A 9 -7.70 6.20 -0.54
N GLU A 10 -8.50 6.21 0.51
CA GLU A 10 -8.75 7.41 1.32
C GLU A 10 -7.43 7.98 1.88
N THR A 11 -6.53 7.11 2.36
CA THR A 11 -5.19 7.52 2.81
C THR A 11 -4.35 8.13 1.68
N ILE A 12 -4.41 7.57 0.47
CA ILE A 12 -3.73 8.16 -0.71
C ILE A 12 -4.32 9.53 -1.06
N CYS A 13 -5.64 9.67 -0.98
CA CYS A 13 -6.31 10.95 -1.21
C CYS A 13 -5.86 12.02 -0.20
N ASP A 14 -5.77 11.67 1.08
CA ASP A 14 -5.31 12.57 2.13
C ASP A 14 -3.84 12.97 1.93
N LEU A 15 -2.99 12.00 1.61
CA LEU A 15 -1.59 12.26 1.28
C LEU A 15 -1.46 13.21 0.08
N THR A 16 -2.26 13.00 -0.95
CA THR A 16 -2.26 13.82 -2.17
C THR A 16 -2.69 15.24 -1.85
N THR A 17 -3.80 15.43 -1.15
CA THR A 17 -4.29 16.77 -0.78
C THR A 17 -3.34 17.50 0.13
N ASN A 18 -2.75 16.83 1.12
CA ASN A 18 -1.73 17.42 1.99
C ASN A 18 -0.49 17.86 1.22
N THR A 19 0.00 17.05 0.29
CA THR A 19 1.19 17.35 -0.49
C THR A 19 0.99 18.52 -1.44
N VAL A 20 -0.21 18.63 -2.02
CA VAL A 20 -0.54 19.71 -3.00
C VAL A 20 -1.05 20.98 -2.31
N GLY A 21 -1.41 20.90 -1.04
CA GLY A 21 -1.97 22.04 -0.29
C GLY A 21 -3.47 22.24 -0.52
N LEU A 22 -4.19 21.19 -0.86
CA LEU A 22 -5.65 21.20 -1.01
C LEU A 22 -6.33 20.79 0.31
N GLN A 23 -7.60 21.16 0.43
CA GLN A 23 -8.41 20.76 1.57
C GLN A 23 -8.64 19.24 1.57
N GLN A 24 -8.51 18.61 2.73
CA GLN A 24 -8.82 17.19 2.91
C GLN A 24 -10.26 16.90 2.47
N GLY A 25 -10.47 15.80 1.75
CA GLY A 25 -11.77 15.41 1.20
C GLY A 25 -12.16 16.14 -0.10
N SER A 26 -11.37 17.12 -0.55
CA SER A 26 -11.70 17.93 -1.74
C SER A 26 -11.69 17.16 -3.06
N LEU A 27 -11.02 16.01 -3.11
CA LEU A 27 -11.01 15.17 -4.33
C LEU A 27 -12.42 14.61 -4.67
N ALA A 28 -13.30 14.52 -3.68
CA ALA A 28 -14.70 14.12 -3.88
C ALA A 28 -15.64 15.27 -4.32
N TYR A 29 -15.15 16.50 -4.38
CA TYR A 29 -15.97 17.65 -4.77
C TYR A 29 -16.32 17.62 -6.26
N LYS A 30 -17.49 18.19 -6.59
CA LYS A 30 -17.94 18.31 -8.00
C LYS A 30 -17.14 19.30 -8.84
N LYS A 31 -16.34 20.14 -8.21
CA LYS A 31 -15.53 21.19 -8.88
C LYS A 31 -14.55 20.58 -9.90
N ARG A 32 -14.41 21.26 -11.06
CA ARG A 32 -13.54 20.86 -12.16
C ARG A 32 -12.28 21.73 -12.29
N LYS A 33 -11.82 22.35 -11.21
CA LYS A 33 -10.54 23.08 -11.23
C LYS A 33 -9.43 22.12 -11.64
N GLN A 34 -8.55 22.57 -12.52
CA GLN A 34 -7.48 21.73 -13.08
C GLN A 34 -6.62 21.08 -12.01
N GLU A 35 -6.34 21.79 -10.93
CA GLU A 35 -5.56 21.27 -9.81
C GLU A 35 -6.24 20.08 -9.12
N LEU A 36 -7.57 20.13 -8.92
CA LEU A 36 -8.36 19.01 -8.41
C LEU A 36 -8.38 17.82 -9.38
N VAL A 37 -8.51 18.11 -10.68
CA VAL A 37 -8.50 17.06 -11.72
C VAL A 37 -7.15 16.36 -11.76
N HIS A 38 -6.05 17.09 -11.76
CA HIS A 38 -4.70 16.52 -11.71
C HIS A 38 -4.49 15.69 -10.44
N SER A 39 -4.92 16.18 -9.28
CA SER A 39 -4.78 15.47 -8.02
C SER A 39 -5.59 14.18 -7.98
N ARG A 40 -6.83 14.17 -8.53
CA ARG A 40 -7.63 12.95 -8.71
C ARG A 40 -6.93 11.94 -9.61
N MET A 41 -6.38 12.39 -10.74
CA MET A 41 -5.63 11.53 -11.65
C MET A 41 -4.44 10.89 -10.96
N ILE A 42 -3.64 11.69 -10.26
CA ILE A 42 -2.42 11.25 -9.57
C ILE A 42 -2.76 10.22 -8.49
N ALA A 43 -3.72 10.51 -7.62
CA ALA A 43 -4.15 9.59 -6.58
C ALA A 43 -4.67 8.27 -7.16
N SER A 44 -5.49 8.35 -8.22
CA SER A 44 -6.04 7.16 -8.89
C SER A 44 -4.97 6.31 -9.55
N VAL A 45 -4.00 6.91 -10.22
CA VAL A 45 -2.90 6.21 -10.89
C VAL A 45 -2.02 5.49 -9.86
N ILE A 46 -1.66 6.13 -8.77
CA ILE A 46 -0.88 5.52 -7.69
C ILE A 46 -1.64 4.33 -7.10
N ALA A 47 -2.93 4.50 -6.81
CA ALA A 47 -3.78 3.45 -6.26
C ALA A 47 -3.86 2.21 -7.16
N ILE A 48 -4.08 2.40 -8.45
CA ILE A 48 -4.19 1.30 -9.42
C ILE A 48 -2.83 0.65 -9.65
N LYS A 49 -1.80 1.46 -9.95
CA LYS A 49 -0.50 0.96 -10.40
C LYS A 49 0.34 0.37 -9.27
N ASN A 50 0.32 0.98 -8.08
CA ASN A 50 1.20 0.59 -6.99
C ASN A 50 0.54 -0.34 -5.98
N ILE A 51 -0.79 -0.29 -5.82
CA ILE A 51 -1.53 -1.08 -4.82
C ILE A 51 -2.51 -2.06 -5.47
N GLY A 52 -2.92 -1.82 -6.72
CA GLY A 52 -3.87 -2.68 -7.42
C GLY A 52 -5.33 -2.47 -6.99
N ILE A 53 -5.68 -1.28 -6.50
CA ILE A 53 -7.06 -0.97 -6.10
C ILE A 53 -7.95 -0.92 -7.34
N HIS A 54 -9.11 -1.58 -7.24
CA HIS A 54 -10.05 -1.65 -8.35
C HIS A 54 -10.66 -0.27 -8.69
N PRO A 55 -10.83 0.08 -9.98
CA PRO A 55 -11.37 1.38 -10.40
C PRO A 55 -12.75 1.73 -9.80
N ASP A 56 -13.61 0.74 -9.53
CA ASP A 56 -14.92 0.98 -8.91
C ASP A 56 -14.79 1.50 -7.47
N THR A 57 -13.84 0.98 -6.70
CA THR A 57 -13.56 1.44 -5.35
C THR A 57 -13.06 2.89 -5.36
N ILE A 58 -12.18 3.22 -6.30
CA ILE A 58 -11.67 4.58 -6.50
C ILE A 58 -12.80 5.54 -6.87
N ALA A 59 -13.62 5.14 -7.84
CA ALA A 59 -14.78 5.92 -8.31
C ALA A 59 -15.74 6.25 -7.16
N ASP A 60 -16.02 5.28 -6.31
CA ASP A 60 -16.92 5.44 -5.17
C ASP A 60 -16.37 6.46 -4.15
N VAL A 61 -15.09 6.39 -3.83
CA VAL A 61 -14.45 7.30 -2.85
C VAL A 61 -14.42 8.74 -3.34
N ILE A 62 -14.01 8.99 -4.59
CA ILE A 62 -13.93 10.37 -5.13
C ILE A 62 -15.21 10.81 -5.84
N LYS A 63 -16.28 10.03 -5.75
CA LYS A 63 -17.62 10.33 -6.31
C LYS A 63 -17.56 10.68 -7.80
N LYS A 64 -16.91 9.80 -8.58
CA LYS A 64 -16.79 9.87 -10.03
C LYS A 64 -17.25 8.57 -10.65
N ASP A 65 -17.48 8.58 -11.96
CA ASP A 65 -17.79 7.37 -12.70
C ASP A 65 -16.54 6.52 -12.92
N ARG A 66 -16.70 5.21 -12.97
CA ARG A 66 -15.63 4.28 -13.34
C ARG A 66 -14.92 4.68 -14.63
N THR A 67 -15.68 5.15 -15.62
CA THR A 67 -15.13 5.62 -16.91
C THR A 67 -14.15 6.76 -16.73
N SER A 68 -14.40 7.68 -15.79
CA SER A 68 -13.50 8.77 -15.45
C SER A 68 -12.19 8.24 -14.87
N ILE A 69 -12.23 7.20 -14.03
CA ILE A 69 -11.03 6.59 -13.43
C ILE A 69 -10.18 5.90 -14.50
N LEU A 70 -10.82 5.15 -15.41
CA LEU A 70 -10.12 4.52 -16.53
C LEU A 70 -9.50 5.57 -17.47
N TYR A 71 -10.20 6.68 -17.69
CA TYR A 71 -9.65 7.81 -18.44
C TYR A 71 -8.42 8.42 -17.75
N TYR A 72 -8.46 8.63 -16.43
CA TYR A 72 -7.31 9.12 -15.66
C TYR A 72 -6.09 8.23 -15.83
N TYR A 73 -6.28 6.93 -15.69
CA TYR A 73 -5.20 5.96 -15.87
C TYR A 73 -4.61 5.99 -17.29
N LYS A 74 -5.47 6.03 -18.30
CA LYS A 74 -5.06 6.09 -19.71
C LYS A 74 -4.29 7.36 -20.04
N MET A 75 -4.73 8.50 -19.53
CA MET A 75 -4.14 9.82 -19.83
C MET A 75 -2.86 10.13 -19.03
N HIS A 76 -2.58 9.37 -17.99
CA HIS A 76 -1.43 9.62 -17.14
C HIS A 76 -0.11 9.73 -17.90
N LYS A 77 0.20 8.77 -18.77
CA LYS A 77 1.45 8.74 -19.54
C LYS A 77 1.62 9.98 -20.41
N HIS A 78 0.54 10.39 -21.07
CA HIS A 78 0.55 11.60 -21.90
C HIS A 78 0.75 12.86 -21.04
N ASN A 79 0.00 13.01 -19.97
CA ASN A 79 0.10 14.18 -19.09
C ASN A 79 1.47 14.27 -18.41
N TYR A 80 2.02 13.14 -17.98
CA TYR A 80 3.33 13.09 -17.37
C TYR A 80 4.44 13.56 -18.34
N SER A 81 4.37 13.15 -19.61
CA SER A 81 5.37 13.54 -20.61
C SER A 81 5.18 14.98 -21.11
N SER A 82 3.95 15.46 -21.26
CA SER A 82 3.62 16.70 -21.96
C SER A 82 3.35 17.88 -21.06
N ILE A 83 2.90 17.69 -19.82
CA ILE A 83 2.50 18.75 -18.91
C ILE A 83 3.47 18.83 -17.72
N LYS A 84 4.39 19.80 -17.75
CA LYS A 84 5.40 19.96 -16.71
C LYS A 84 4.78 20.09 -15.31
N LYS A 85 3.73 20.92 -15.15
CA LYS A 85 3.05 21.10 -13.87
C LYS A 85 2.47 19.79 -13.33
N TYR A 86 1.85 18.96 -14.18
CA TYR A 86 1.35 17.65 -13.80
C TYR A 86 2.48 16.72 -13.33
N ARG A 87 3.56 16.66 -14.10
CA ARG A 87 4.73 15.83 -13.77
C ARG A 87 5.37 16.22 -12.45
N ASP A 88 5.54 17.54 -12.19
CA ASP A 88 6.13 18.03 -10.96
C ASP A 88 5.25 17.67 -9.74
N ILE A 89 3.94 17.82 -9.87
CA ILE A 89 2.99 17.43 -8.82
C ILE A 89 3.02 15.90 -8.61
N PHE A 90 2.97 15.13 -9.69
CA PHE A 90 3.03 13.66 -9.60
C PHE A 90 4.29 13.19 -8.88
N ASN A 91 5.46 13.70 -9.27
CA ASN A 91 6.72 13.31 -8.64
C ASN A 91 6.75 13.65 -7.15
N LYS A 92 6.19 14.81 -6.78
CA LYS A 92 6.10 15.22 -5.38
C LYS A 92 5.18 14.33 -4.55
N VAL A 93 4.01 14.01 -5.08
CA VAL A 93 3.05 13.10 -4.42
C VAL A 93 3.61 11.68 -4.35
N TYR A 94 4.20 11.19 -5.43
CA TYR A 94 4.79 9.86 -5.46
C TYR A 94 5.96 9.71 -4.48
N ALA A 95 6.81 10.71 -4.35
CA ALA A 95 7.88 10.71 -3.36
C ALA A 95 7.34 10.69 -1.92
N ALA A 96 6.27 11.42 -1.66
CA ALA A 96 5.58 11.39 -0.36
C ALA A 96 4.92 10.02 -0.10
N PHE A 97 4.32 9.42 -1.13
CA PHE A 97 3.77 8.07 -1.05
C PHE A 97 4.84 7.01 -0.74
N ASP A 98 5.95 7.05 -1.44
CA ASP A 98 7.06 6.10 -1.27
C ASP A 98 7.69 6.17 0.14
N LYS A 99 7.70 7.36 0.74
CA LYS A 99 8.20 7.59 2.10
C LYS A 99 7.15 7.39 3.20
N SER A 100 5.88 7.27 2.85
CA SER A 100 4.78 7.24 3.82
C SER A 100 4.64 5.87 4.47
N GLU A 101 4.90 5.80 5.77
CA GLU A 101 4.60 4.62 6.59
C GLU A 101 3.09 4.45 6.82
N SER A 102 2.29 5.50 6.65
CA SER A 102 0.83 5.47 6.86
C SER A 102 0.07 4.61 5.85
N ILE A 103 0.72 4.24 4.74
CA ILE A 103 0.13 3.39 3.70
C ILE A 103 0.57 1.93 3.84
N LYS A 104 1.58 1.67 4.65
CA LYS A 104 1.95 0.32 5.01
C LYS A 104 0.93 -0.25 6.00
N PHE A 105 0.49 -1.45 5.71
CA PHE A 105 -0.46 -2.15 6.56
C PHE A 105 0.25 -2.76 7.75
N VAL A 106 -0.51 -2.99 8.82
CA VAL A 106 -0.04 -3.70 10.00
C VAL A 106 -1.04 -4.77 10.39
N PHE A 107 -0.57 -5.84 10.97
CA PHE A 107 -1.40 -6.81 11.66
C PHE A 107 -1.57 -6.40 13.11
N ASN A 108 -2.79 -6.47 13.62
CA ASN A 108 -3.08 -6.21 15.02
C ASN A 108 -3.41 -7.47 15.82
N ASP A 109 -3.58 -8.59 15.11
CA ASP A 109 -3.88 -9.88 15.69
C ASP A 109 -2.85 -10.94 15.28
N ARG A 110 -2.34 -11.67 16.28
CA ARG A 110 -1.34 -12.73 16.09
C ARG A 110 -1.85 -13.84 15.18
N HIS A 111 -3.12 -14.20 15.31
CA HIS A 111 -3.71 -15.31 14.57
C HIS A 111 -3.85 -14.96 13.08
N GLU A 112 -4.24 -13.72 12.78
CA GLU A 112 -4.30 -13.22 11.39
C GLU A 112 -2.91 -13.20 10.75
N LEU A 113 -1.88 -12.71 11.45
CA LEU A 113 -0.50 -12.74 10.97
C LEU A 113 -0.02 -14.16 10.70
N CYS A 114 -0.25 -15.07 11.65
CA CYS A 114 0.12 -16.48 11.52
C CYS A 114 -0.56 -17.12 10.30
N LYS A 115 -1.87 -16.98 10.16
CA LYS A 115 -2.63 -17.49 9.00
C LYS A 115 -2.13 -16.92 7.68
N PHE A 116 -1.84 -15.65 7.64
CA PHE A 116 -1.33 -14.98 6.44
C PHE A 116 0.02 -15.57 6.02
N LEU A 117 0.94 -15.73 6.95
CA LEU A 117 2.27 -16.30 6.68
C LEU A 117 2.20 -17.77 6.26
N ILE A 118 1.39 -18.57 6.92
CA ILE A 118 1.16 -19.98 6.54
C ILE A 118 0.58 -20.06 5.14
N GLY A 119 -0.41 -19.22 4.83
CA GLY A 119 -0.99 -19.10 3.48
C GLY A 119 0.02 -18.66 2.41
N ALA A 120 1.02 -17.87 2.79
CA ALA A 120 2.12 -17.47 1.92
C ALA A 120 3.16 -18.58 1.66
N GLY A 121 3.12 -19.66 2.43
CA GLY A 121 3.95 -20.85 2.22
C GLY A 121 5.18 -20.93 3.11
N VAL A 122 5.24 -20.20 4.24
CA VAL A 122 6.30 -20.39 5.23
C VAL A 122 6.30 -21.81 5.79
N LYS A 123 7.46 -22.39 5.99
CA LYS A 123 7.64 -23.75 6.49
C LYS A 123 7.95 -23.74 7.98
N ILE A 124 7.09 -24.40 8.75
CA ILE A 124 7.28 -24.59 10.20
C ILE A 124 8.06 -25.89 10.42
N SER A 125 9.13 -25.82 11.22
CA SER A 125 9.91 -27.00 11.60
C SER A 125 9.36 -27.63 12.88
N THR A 126 9.27 -28.96 12.89
CA THR A 126 8.96 -29.74 14.10
C THR A 126 10.15 -29.93 15.03
N LYS A 127 11.37 -29.73 14.50
CA LYS A 127 12.62 -29.76 15.25
C LYS A 127 13.43 -28.50 14.95
N PRO A 128 13.00 -27.34 15.49
CA PRO A 128 13.64 -26.07 15.19
C PRO A 128 14.97 -25.95 15.95
N ASP A 129 15.92 -25.28 15.33
CA ASP A 129 17.17 -24.82 15.96
C ASP A 129 17.20 -23.29 16.10
N VAL A 130 16.28 -22.59 15.41
CA VAL A 130 16.07 -21.14 15.51
C VAL A 130 14.59 -20.80 15.41
N LYS A 131 14.25 -19.58 15.84
CA LYS A 131 12.92 -18.99 15.58
C LYS A 131 13.10 -17.68 14.83
N LEU A 132 12.19 -17.42 13.88
CA LEU A 132 12.00 -16.12 13.25
C LEU A 132 10.86 -15.40 13.96
N LYS A 133 11.20 -14.31 14.64
CA LYS A 133 10.24 -13.45 15.30
C LYS A 133 9.80 -12.36 14.32
N ILE A 134 8.53 -12.34 13.95
CA ILE A 134 7.93 -11.36 13.06
C ILE A 134 6.98 -10.49 13.88
N LYS A 135 7.19 -9.19 13.80
CA LYS A 135 6.34 -8.16 14.42
C LYS A 135 5.72 -7.29 13.36
N SER A 136 4.41 -7.07 13.44
CA SER A 136 3.69 -6.10 12.61
C SER A 136 2.57 -5.48 13.45
N GLY A 137 2.65 -4.16 13.68
CA GLY A 137 1.72 -3.48 14.57
C GLY A 137 1.72 -4.06 15.99
N LYS A 138 0.57 -4.56 16.44
CA LYS A 138 0.41 -5.25 17.74
C LYS A 138 0.59 -6.76 17.65
N ALA A 139 0.65 -7.31 16.44
CA ALA A 139 0.82 -8.73 16.21
C ALA A 139 2.30 -9.12 16.32
N GLU A 140 2.54 -10.25 16.97
CA GLU A 140 3.85 -10.87 17.07
C GLU A 140 3.72 -12.38 16.87
N TYR A 141 4.54 -12.94 16.01
CA TYR A 141 4.57 -14.37 15.75
C TYR A 141 6.00 -14.89 15.72
N GLU A 142 6.25 -15.96 16.45
CA GLU A 142 7.53 -16.68 16.43
C GLU A 142 7.39 -17.93 15.56
N LEU A 143 8.03 -17.90 14.39
CA LEU A 143 8.06 -19.01 13.44
C LEU A 143 9.19 -19.97 13.79
N PRO A 144 8.90 -21.20 14.26
CA PRO A 144 9.93 -22.22 14.48
C PRO A 144 10.50 -22.67 13.12
N THR A 145 11.81 -22.55 12.93
CA THR A 145 12.48 -22.88 11.67
C THR A 145 13.85 -23.50 11.93
N THR A 146 14.57 -23.85 10.87
CA THR A 146 15.94 -24.35 10.94
C THR A 146 16.89 -23.42 10.19
N TYR A 147 18.16 -23.47 10.47
CA TYR A 147 19.19 -22.72 9.72
C TYR A 147 19.15 -23.01 8.22
N LEU A 148 18.77 -24.21 7.81
CA LEU A 148 18.62 -24.59 6.40
C LEU A 148 17.41 -23.95 5.71
N GLN A 149 16.36 -23.64 6.48
CA GLN A 149 15.11 -23.11 5.95
C GLN A 149 14.96 -21.60 6.14
N ILE A 150 15.82 -20.97 6.95
CA ILE A 150 15.65 -19.58 7.35
C ILE A 150 15.66 -18.63 6.17
N ASP A 151 16.59 -18.79 5.23
CA ASP A 151 16.70 -17.92 4.06
C ASP A 151 15.47 -18.02 3.18
N ASN A 152 14.96 -19.23 2.95
CA ASN A 152 13.75 -19.45 2.18
C ASN A 152 12.52 -18.85 2.86
N ASN A 153 12.37 -19.03 4.18
CA ASN A 153 11.28 -18.43 4.94
C ASN A 153 11.36 -16.90 4.95
N THR A 154 12.54 -16.34 5.12
CA THR A 154 12.79 -14.89 5.05
C THR A 154 12.39 -14.31 3.69
N GLU A 155 12.72 -14.98 2.59
CA GLU A 155 12.32 -14.57 1.25
C GLU A 155 10.80 -14.60 1.04
N ILE A 156 10.13 -15.65 1.53
CA ILE A 156 8.67 -15.77 1.47
C ILE A 156 8.02 -14.64 2.28
N ILE A 157 8.49 -14.39 3.50
CA ILE A 157 8.00 -13.32 4.37
C ILE A 157 8.17 -11.96 3.72
N LYS A 158 9.35 -11.69 3.16
CA LYS A 158 9.66 -10.43 2.48
C LYS A 158 8.73 -10.16 1.29
N LYS A 159 8.42 -11.19 0.50
CA LYS A 159 7.46 -11.07 -0.61
C LYS A 159 6.04 -10.89 -0.12
N ALA A 160 5.61 -11.68 0.87
CA ALA A 160 4.26 -11.65 1.40
C ALA A 160 3.94 -10.34 2.14
N LEU A 161 4.90 -9.82 2.90
CA LEU A 161 4.74 -8.59 3.70
C LEU A 161 5.27 -7.33 3.01
N LYS A 162 5.43 -7.34 1.70
CA LYS A 162 5.95 -6.20 0.92
C LYS A 162 5.19 -4.88 1.21
N GLU A 163 3.88 -4.95 1.39
CA GLU A 163 3.00 -3.80 1.64
C GLU A 163 2.73 -3.56 3.13
N TYR A 164 3.38 -4.35 4.00
CA TYR A 164 3.19 -4.26 5.44
C TYR A 164 4.39 -3.62 6.13
N ASP A 165 4.12 -2.90 7.20
CA ASP A 165 5.16 -2.50 8.14
C ASP A 165 5.42 -3.66 9.09
N TYR A 166 6.64 -4.18 9.05
CA TYR A 166 7.04 -5.31 9.87
C TYR A 166 8.54 -5.28 10.19
N SER A 167 8.90 -5.96 11.23
CA SER A 167 10.28 -6.27 11.57
C SER A 167 10.45 -7.76 11.76
N GLU A 168 11.65 -8.26 11.47
CA GLU A 168 12.02 -9.65 11.73
C GLU A 168 13.31 -9.73 12.52
N GLU A 169 13.38 -10.71 13.41
CA GLU A 169 14.52 -10.98 14.27
C GLU A 169 14.74 -12.47 14.37
N ILE A 170 16.01 -12.90 14.32
CA ILE A 170 16.40 -14.30 14.48
C ILE A 170 16.70 -14.54 15.96
N ILE A 171 16.01 -15.53 16.55
CA ILE A 171 16.23 -15.98 17.93
C ILE A 171 16.82 -17.36 17.90
N THR A 172 18.03 -17.51 18.41
CA THR A 172 18.69 -18.81 18.60
C THR A 172 18.06 -19.54 19.77
N LEU A 173 17.78 -20.83 19.61
CA LEU A 173 17.23 -21.70 20.65
C LEU A 173 18.33 -22.33 21.49
#